data_79b8e8ca1b8f05be6a3ef84610f96def
#
_entry.id   79b8e8ca1b8f05be6a3ef84610f96def
#
_cell.length_a   1.000
_cell.length_b   1.000
_cell.length_c   1.000
_cell.angle_alpha   90.00
_cell.angle_beta   90.00
_cell.angle_gamma   90.00
#
_symmetry.space_group_name_H-M   'P 1'
#
loop_
_entity.id
_entity.type
_entity.pdbx_description
1 polymer ?
#
loop_
_entity_poly.entity_id
_entity_poly.type
_entity_poly.pdbx_seq_one_letter_code
_entity_poly.pdbx_strand_id
1 'polypeptide(L)'
;TCTSLKNINDPQYIEAGWSNFNMWAPTALLPIFQILGTEYNDCQIYSWFPQDNLFDAFTKINLQYSDAVASVKVGASVKSEGELIISGTNGYAYVPAPWWKTDYFEIRYENSENNKRYFYQLDGEGIRYELVSFVRSIVKQRNGSYIESKVSEAITDITEKFYDKKQTTLLKDKNGKAV
;
A
#
# COMPACT_ATOMS: atom_id res chain seq x y z
N THR A 1 -13.48 2.24 1.21
CA THR A 1 -14.64 2.19 0.29
C THR A 1 -14.11 1.66 -1.03
N CYS A 2 -14.28 0.36 -1.26
CA CYS A 2 -14.15 -0.18 -2.61
C CYS A 2 -15.28 0.45 -3.42
N THR A 3 -15.02 1.58 -4.04
CA THR A 3 -15.86 2.05 -5.13
C THR A 3 -15.66 1.03 -6.23
N SER A 4 -16.65 0.16 -6.41
CA SER A 4 -16.73 -0.69 -7.59
C SER A 4 -16.63 0.22 -8.80
N LEU A 5 -15.48 0.24 -9.45
CA LEU A 5 -15.35 0.79 -10.78
C LEU A 5 -16.30 -0.01 -11.67
N LYS A 6 -17.50 0.50 -11.86
CA LYS A 6 -18.57 -0.21 -12.59
C LYS A 6 -18.20 -0.47 -14.05
N ASN A 7 -17.16 0.19 -14.55
CA ASN A 7 -16.69 -0.01 -15.92
C ASN A 7 -15.18 0.33 -16.01
N ILE A 8 -14.32 -0.66 -15.92
CA ILE A 8 -12.88 -0.56 -16.12
C ILE A 8 -12.52 0.01 -17.51
N ASN A 9 -13.39 -0.16 -18.49
CA ASN A 9 -13.18 0.27 -19.86
C ASN A 9 -13.77 1.66 -20.15
N ASP A 10 -14.14 2.44 -19.15
CA ASP A 10 -14.62 3.81 -19.35
C ASP A 10 -13.47 4.68 -19.88
N PRO A 11 -13.62 5.30 -21.07
CA PRO A 11 -12.58 6.10 -21.69
C PRO A 11 -12.01 7.20 -20.80
N GLN A 12 -12.83 7.80 -19.92
CA GLN A 12 -12.37 8.85 -19.02
C GLN A 12 -11.29 8.36 -18.01
N TYR A 13 -11.35 7.09 -17.61
CA TYR A 13 -10.33 6.50 -16.73
C TYR A 13 -9.08 6.11 -17.52
N ILE A 14 -9.23 5.71 -18.77
CA ILE A 14 -8.14 5.39 -19.68
C ILE A 14 -7.28 6.62 -19.96
N GLU A 15 -7.92 7.75 -20.31
CA GLU A 15 -7.23 9.01 -20.59
C GLU A 15 -6.53 9.58 -19.33
N ALA A 16 -7.08 9.38 -18.16
CA ALA A 16 -6.50 9.86 -16.90
C ALA A 16 -5.29 9.06 -16.42
N GLY A 17 -4.94 7.94 -17.06
CA GLY A 17 -3.83 7.07 -16.62
C GLY A 17 -4.06 6.42 -15.25
N TRP A 18 -5.29 6.25 -14.85
CA TRP A 18 -5.67 5.69 -13.56
C TRP A 18 -5.48 4.18 -13.57
N SER A 19 -4.58 3.69 -12.74
CA SER A 19 -4.40 2.27 -12.48
C SER A 19 -4.71 1.95 -11.02
N ASN A 20 -5.04 0.68 -10.73
CA ASN A 20 -5.22 0.25 -9.35
C ASN A 20 -3.93 0.43 -8.55
N PHE A 21 -2.78 0.21 -9.19
CA PHE A 21 -1.48 0.49 -8.62
C PHE A 21 -1.39 1.95 -8.16
N ASN A 22 -1.62 2.92 -9.03
CA ASN A 22 -1.53 4.34 -8.68
C ASN A 22 -2.49 4.77 -7.58
N MET A 23 -3.68 4.20 -7.55
CA MET A 23 -4.69 4.55 -6.56
C MET A 23 -4.37 4.03 -5.17
N TRP A 24 -3.77 2.87 -5.05
CA TRP A 24 -3.69 2.14 -3.78
C TRP A 24 -2.28 1.79 -3.33
N ALA A 25 -1.33 1.57 -4.25
CA ALA A 25 0.02 1.16 -3.88
C ALA A 25 0.75 2.20 -3.04
N PRO A 26 0.68 3.52 -3.31
CA PRO A 26 1.34 4.51 -2.48
C PRO A 26 0.90 4.43 -1.01
N THR A 27 -0.41 4.33 -0.76
CA THR A 27 -0.95 4.19 0.60
C THR A 27 -0.52 2.88 1.25
N ALA A 28 -0.51 1.78 0.49
CA ALA A 28 -0.16 0.46 1.01
C ALA A 28 1.36 0.28 1.25
N LEU A 29 2.21 0.99 0.51
CA LEU A 29 3.67 1.01 0.70
C LEU A 29 4.10 1.87 1.88
N LEU A 30 3.32 2.89 2.23
CA LEU A 30 3.66 3.85 3.26
C LEU A 30 4.04 3.21 4.61
N PRO A 31 3.24 2.30 5.21
CA PRO A 31 3.60 1.68 6.48
C PRO A 31 4.88 0.85 6.39
N ILE A 32 5.18 0.23 5.25
CA ILE A 32 6.42 -0.51 5.05
C ILE A 32 7.62 0.42 5.19
N PHE A 33 7.63 1.53 4.45
CA PHE A 33 8.74 2.48 4.49
C PHE A 33 8.87 3.22 5.81
N GLN A 34 7.75 3.40 6.53
CA GLN A 34 7.80 3.98 7.88
C GLN A 34 8.38 3.03 8.92
N ILE A 35 8.24 1.72 8.74
CA ILE A 35 8.68 0.70 9.71
C ILE A 35 10.06 0.15 9.35
N LEU A 36 10.27 -0.21 8.07
CA LEU A 36 11.50 -0.86 7.61
C LEU A 36 12.50 0.11 6.95
N GLY A 37 12.09 1.35 6.70
CA GLY A 37 12.90 2.32 5.97
C GLY A 37 12.80 2.17 4.45
N THR A 38 13.50 3.05 3.74
CA THR A 38 13.42 3.16 2.27
C THR A 38 14.52 2.37 1.54
N GLU A 39 15.51 1.86 2.28
CA GLU A 39 16.69 1.19 1.71
C GLU A 39 16.43 -0.33 1.57
N TYR A 40 15.70 -0.71 0.54
CA TYR A 40 15.47 -2.11 0.21
C TYR A 40 16.50 -2.61 -0.82
N ASN A 41 16.83 -3.92 -0.77
CA ASN A 41 17.83 -4.54 -1.64
C ASN A 41 17.25 -4.97 -2.98
N ASP A 42 15.98 -5.41 -3.00
CA ASP A 42 15.31 -5.89 -4.20
C ASP A 42 13.81 -5.56 -4.16
N CYS A 43 13.24 -5.35 -5.35
CA CYS A 43 11.83 -5.07 -5.54
C CYS A 43 11.29 -5.93 -6.68
N GLN A 44 10.35 -6.81 -6.38
CA GLN A 44 9.69 -7.67 -7.37
C GLN A 44 8.23 -7.28 -7.48
N ILE A 45 7.79 -7.00 -8.69
CA ILE A 45 6.42 -6.60 -8.99
C ILE A 45 5.79 -7.66 -9.89
N TYR A 46 4.64 -8.18 -9.46
CA TYR A 46 3.79 -9.10 -10.22
C TYR A 46 2.47 -8.42 -10.50
N SER A 47 2.09 -8.32 -11.75
CA SER A 47 0.86 -7.62 -12.11
C SER A 47 0.03 -8.42 -13.11
N TRP A 48 -1.28 -8.35 -12.94
CA TRP A 48 -2.24 -8.92 -13.84
C TRP A 48 -3.03 -7.82 -14.52
N PHE A 49 -2.95 -7.82 -15.85
CA PHE A 49 -3.74 -6.97 -16.73
C PHE A 49 -4.75 -7.86 -17.46
N PRO A 50 -6.06 -7.70 -17.26
CA PRO A 50 -7.07 -8.37 -18.08
C PRO A 50 -6.89 -8.04 -19.56
N GLN A 51 -7.39 -8.92 -20.45
CA GLN A 51 -7.21 -8.78 -21.89
C GLN A 51 -7.44 -7.35 -22.39
N ASP A 52 -6.42 -6.82 -23.09
CA ASP A 52 -6.42 -5.50 -23.72
C ASP A 52 -6.68 -4.31 -22.80
N ASN A 53 -6.63 -4.49 -21.48
CA ASN A 53 -6.80 -3.41 -20.54
C ASN A 53 -5.48 -2.67 -20.29
N LEU A 54 -5.58 -1.34 -20.24
CA LEU A 54 -4.49 -0.45 -19.85
C LEU A 54 -4.28 -0.43 -18.32
N PHE A 55 -5.21 -1.02 -17.55
CA PHE A 55 -5.21 -1.02 -16.09
C PHE A 55 -4.89 -2.39 -15.52
N ASP A 56 -4.06 -2.39 -14.49
CA ASP A 56 -3.84 -3.57 -13.67
C ASP A 56 -5.11 -3.90 -12.87
N ALA A 57 -5.55 -5.15 -12.91
CA ALA A 57 -6.63 -5.64 -12.08
C ALA A 57 -6.15 -6.10 -10.70
N PHE A 58 -4.88 -6.50 -10.65
CA PHE A 58 -4.20 -6.93 -9.43
C PHE A 58 -2.71 -6.70 -9.58
N THR A 59 -2.07 -6.18 -8.52
CA THR A 59 -0.61 -6.06 -8.44
C THR A 59 -0.13 -6.48 -7.06
N LYS A 60 0.91 -7.30 -7.03
CA LYS A 60 1.65 -7.67 -5.81
C LYS A 60 3.06 -7.13 -5.90
N ILE A 61 3.53 -6.49 -4.84
CA ILE A 61 4.88 -5.98 -4.69
C ILE A 61 5.54 -6.72 -3.54
N ASN A 62 6.73 -7.25 -3.77
CA ASN A 62 7.59 -7.80 -2.72
C ASN A 62 8.84 -6.92 -2.61
N LEU A 63 9.16 -6.49 -1.39
CA LEU A 63 10.38 -5.76 -1.07
C LEU A 63 11.26 -6.65 -0.20
N GLN A 64 12.51 -6.80 -0.57
CA GLN A 64 13.52 -7.52 0.21
C GLN A 64 14.47 -6.54 0.86
N TYR A 65 14.60 -6.64 2.17
CA TYR A 65 15.60 -5.95 2.98
C TYR A 65 16.68 -6.94 3.39
N SER A 66 17.72 -6.47 4.06
CA SER A 66 18.80 -7.32 4.57
C SER A 66 18.34 -8.32 5.65
N ASP A 67 17.34 -7.93 6.43
CA ASP A 67 16.84 -8.66 7.62
C ASP A 67 15.31 -8.82 7.63
N ALA A 68 14.62 -8.36 6.59
CA ALA A 68 13.17 -8.41 6.49
C ALA A 68 12.68 -8.59 5.06
N VAL A 69 11.43 -9.01 4.93
CA VAL A 69 10.69 -9.00 3.67
C VAL A 69 9.32 -8.37 3.89
N ALA A 70 8.87 -7.63 2.91
CA ALA A 70 7.53 -7.06 2.92
C ALA A 70 6.77 -7.40 1.64
N SER A 71 5.46 -7.54 1.75
CA SER A 71 4.57 -7.79 0.63
C SER A 71 3.35 -6.90 0.67
N VAL A 72 3.02 -6.30 -0.46
CA VAL A 72 1.82 -5.52 -0.66
C VAL A 72 0.98 -6.13 -1.77
N LYS A 73 -0.33 -6.14 -1.59
CA LYS A 73 -1.32 -6.51 -2.62
C LYS A 73 -2.28 -5.36 -2.82
N VAL A 74 -2.47 -4.97 -4.07
CA VAL A 74 -3.48 -3.99 -4.46
C VAL A 74 -4.28 -4.51 -5.66
N GLY A 75 -5.55 -4.21 -5.74
CA GLY A 75 -6.36 -4.63 -6.87
C GLY A 75 -7.84 -4.37 -6.68
N ALA A 76 -8.54 -4.09 -7.78
CA ALA A 76 -9.98 -3.90 -7.81
C ALA A 76 -10.74 -5.20 -8.11
N SER A 77 -10.10 -6.15 -8.79
CA SER A 77 -10.73 -7.42 -9.20
C SER A 77 -10.44 -8.58 -8.25
N VAL A 78 -9.73 -8.33 -7.16
CA VAL A 78 -9.38 -9.34 -6.16
C VAL A 78 -9.88 -8.89 -4.80
N LYS A 79 -10.60 -9.77 -4.11
CA LYS A 79 -11.01 -9.53 -2.73
C LYS A 79 -9.92 -10.02 -1.77
N SER A 80 -9.56 -9.19 -0.81
CA SER A 80 -8.63 -9.50 0.27
C SER A 80 -9.17 -8.96 1.59
N GLU A 81 -8.65 -9.47 2.69
CA GLU A 81 -9.11 -9.10 4.04
C GLU A 81 -8.85 -7.63 4.36
N GLY A 82 -7.80 -7.03 3.79
CA GLY A 82 -7.44 -5.62 3.99
C GLY A 82 -6.88 -5.33 5.37
N GLU A 83 -6.23 -6.32 5.99
CA GLU A 83 -5.50 -6.22 7.25
C GLU A 83 -4.02 -5.87 7.01
N LEU A 84 -3.35 -5.36 8.06
CA LEU A 84 -1.92 -5.20 8.09
C LEU A 84 -1.33 -6.08 9.19
N ILE A 85 -0.38 -6.94 8.81
CA ILE A 85 0.32 -7.83 9.73
C ILE A 85 1.81 -7.52 9.68
N ILE A 86 2.42 -7.33 10.86
CA ILE A 86 3.86 -7.11 11.00
C ILE A 86 4.41 -8.21 11.88
N SER A 87 5.06 -9.21 11.27
CA SER A 87 5.59 -10.37 11.96
C SER A 87 7.00 -10.09 12.48
N GLY A 88 7.26 -10.47 13.71
CA GLY A 88 8.57 -10.40 14.37
C GLY A 88 8.91 -11.71 15.07
N THR A 89 10.11 -11.82 15.60
CA THR A 89 10.63 -13.04 16.24
C THR A 89 9.95 -13.37 17.58
N ASN A 90 9.41 -12.36 18.27
CA ASN A 90 8.82 -12.52 19.61
C ASN A 90 7.28 -12.34 19.60
N GLY A 91 6.70 -12.11 18.43
CA GLY A 91 5.28 -11.86 18.28
C GLY A 91 4.98 -11.11 17.00
N TYR A 92 3.75 -10.69 16.84
CA TYR A 92 3.34 -9.92 15.66
C TYR A 92 2.34 -8.82 16.01
N ALA A 93 2.38 -7.75 15.24
CA ALA A 93 1.34 -6.74 15.27
C ALA A 93 0.24 -7.09 14.27
N TYR A 94 -1.00 -6.98 14.72
CA TYR A 94 -2.20 -7.21 13.91
C TYR A 94 -3.05 -5.95 13.90
N VAL A 95 -3.28 -5.40 12.72
CA VAL A 95 -4.15 -4.26 12.47
C VAL A 95 -5.33 -4.76 11.65
N PRO A 96 -6.55 -4.79 12.23
CA PRO A 96 -7.71 -5.37 11.54
C PRO A 96 -8.17 -4.56 10.34
N ALA A 97 -8.89 -5.23 9.46
CA ALA A 97 -9.49 -4.63 8.27
C ALA A 97 -10.62 -3.63 8.59
N PRO A 98 -10.68 -2.53 7.86
CA PRO A 98 -9.68 -2.01 6.94
C PRO A 98 -8.55 -1.32 7.71
N TRP A 99 -7.30 -1.78 7.52
CA TRP A 99 -6.16 -1.33 8.32
C TRP A 99 -5.95 0.19 8.31
N TRP A 100 -6.35 0.88 7.26
CA TRP A 100 -6.23 2.34 7.11
C TRP A 100 -7.34 3.14 7.82
N LYS A 101 -8.34 2.45 8.42
CA LYS A 101 -9.49 3.06 9.09
C LYS A 101 -9.93 2.28 10.34
N THR A 102 -9.00 1.64 11.00
CA THR A 102 -9.25 0.95 12.27
C THR A 102 -9.02 1.87 13.45
N ASP A 103 -9.65 1.58 14.56
CA ASP A 103 -9.52 2.30 15.84
C ASP A 103 -8.65 1.54 16.86
N TYR A 104 -8.11 0.39 16.50
CA TYR A 104 -7.21 -0.37 17.35
C TYR A 104 -6.24 -1.24 16.58
N PHE A 105 -5.17 -1.65 17.26
CA PHE A 105 -4.28 -2.72 16.83
C PHE A 105 -3.88 -3.58 18.03
N GLU A 106 -3.40 -4.77 17.76
CA GLU A 106 -2.96 -5.72 18.78
C GLU A 106 -1.51 -6.11 18.57
N ILE A 107 -0.78 -6.24 19.69
CA ILE A 107 0.49 -6.96 19.72
C ILE A 107 0.22 -8.32 20.33
N ARG A 108 0.46 -9.36 19.55
CA ARG A 108 0.20 -10.75 19.91
C ARG A 108 1.52 -11.48 20.10
N TYR A 109 1.69 -12.05 21.28
CA TYR A 109 2.84 -12.83 21.66
C TYR A 109 2.51 -14.32 21.65
N GLU A 110 3.54 -15.18 21.68
CA GLU A 110 3.36 -16.62 21.79
C GLU A 110 2.59 -17.00 23.07
N ASN A 111 2.95 -16.41 24.23
CA ASN A 111 2.11 -16.45 25.41
C ASN A 111 1.00 -15.40 25.29
N SER A 112 -0.23 -15.86 25.08
CA SER A 112 -1.39 -15.00 24.89
C SER A 112 -1.75 -14.10 26.09
N GLU A 113 -1.28 -14.44 27.31
CA GLU A 113 -1.46 -13.59 28.50
C GLU A 113 -0.72 -12.25 28.37
N ASN A 114 0.31 -12.20 27.53
CA ASN A 114 1.08 -10.99 27.26
C ASN A 114 0.50 -10.14 26.15
N ASN A 115 -0.56 -10.56 25.50
CA ASN A 115 -1.18 -9.82 24.39
C ASN A 115 -1.64 -8.45 24.86
N LYS A 116 -1.42 -7.45 24.02
CA LYS A 116 -1.79 -6.06 24.29
C LYS A 116 -2.61 -5.51 23.14
N ARG A 117 -3.69 -4.81 23.48
CA ARG A 117 -4.52 -4.08 22.54
C ARG A 117 -4.38 -2.58 22.79
N TYR A 118 -4.13 -1.84 21.72
CA TYR A 118 -3.98 -0.39 21.73
C TYR A 118 -5.14 0.23 20.97
N PHE A 119 -5.84 1.15 21.60
CA PHE A 119 -6.96 1.87 21.01
C PHE A 119 -6.54 3.27 20.62
N TYR A 120 -6.97 3.69 19.45
CA TYR A 120 -6.79 5.04 18.95
C TYR A 120 -8.06 5.47 18.22
N GLN A 121 -8.85 6.31 18.82
CA GLN A 121 -10.05 6.83 18.19
C GLN A 121 -9.70 7.93 17.22
N LEU A 122 -10.00 7.71 15.95
CA LEU A 122 -9.90 8.72 14.91
C LEU A 122 -11.09 9.68 15.02
N ASP A 123 -10.81 10.96 15.03
CA ASP A 123 -11.81 12.02 15.01
C ASP A 123 -12.09 12.41 13.54
N GLY A 124 -13.06 11.76 12.95
CA GLY A 124 -13.44 11.93 11.55
C GLY A 124 -12.67 11.06 10.56
N GLU A 125 -12.60 11.48 9.30
CA GLU A 125 -12.11 10.67 8.16
C GLU A 125 -10.60 10.87 7.84
N GLY A 126 -9.84 11.52 8.71
CA GLY A 126 -8.41 11.76 8.51
C GLY A 126 -8.06 13.09 7.85
N ILE A 127 -8.89 13.64 6.97
CA ILE A 127 -8.66 14.92 6.27
C ILE A 127 -8.40 16.07 7.25
N ARG A 128 -9.08 16.05 8.40
CA ARG A 128 -8.89 17.05 9.46
C ARG A 128 -7.44 17.10 9.94
N TYR A 129 -6.80 15.95 10.13
CA TYR A 129 -5.42 15.88 10.60
C TYR A 129 -4.44 16.38 9.54
N GLU A 130 -4.72 16.05 8.27
CA GLU A 130 -3.94 16.52 7.13
C GLU A 130 -3.99 18.06 7.04
N LEU A 131 -5.18 18.65 7.07
CA LEU A 131 -5.36 20.10 7.02
C LEU A 131 -4.68 20.79 8.19
N VAL A 132 -4.82 20.28 9.41
CA VAL A 132 -4.17 20.84 10.61
C VAL A 132 -2.64 20.77 10.47
N SER A 133 -2.11 19.66 9.98
CA SER A 133 -0.67 19.49 9.75
C SER A 133 -0.17 20.47 8.68
N PHE A 134 -0.89 20.61 7.59
CA PHE A 134 -0.58 21.56 6.52
C PHE A 134 -0.55 23.01 7.00
N VAL A 135 -1.61 23.45 7.68
CA VAL A 135 -1.68 24.82 8.24
C VAL A 135 -0.55 25.08 9.25
N ARG A 136 -0.25 24.09 10.11
CA ARG A 136 0.87 24.21 11.06
C ARG A 136 2.22 24.34 10.35
N SER A 137 2.41 23.65 9.24
CA SER A 137 3.63 23.74 8.44
C SER A 137 3.82 25.14 7.85
N ILE A 138 2.74 25.73 7.34
CA ILE A 138 2.76 27.10 6.80
C ILE A 138 3.07 28.11 7.92
N VAL A 139 2.34 28.06 9.03
CA VAL A 139 2.48 29.00 10.14
C VAL A 139 3.88 28.93 10.75
N LYS A 140 4.44 27.73 10.89
CA LYS A 140 5.77 27.52 11.48
C LYS A 140 6.91 27.64 10.47
N GLN A 141 6.61 27.85 9.19
CA GLN A 141 7.57 27.91 8.09
C GLN A 141 8.57 26.74 8.09
N ARG A 142 8.09 25.56 8.46
CA ARG A 142 8.88 24.33 8.47
C ARG A 142 8.03 23.15 8.02
N ASN A 143 8.67 22.16 7.39
CA ASN A 143 7.98 20.91 7.06
C ASN A 143 7.52 20.24 8.36
N GLY A 144 6.21 20.12 8.54
CA GLY A 144 5.56 19.44 9.65
C GLY A 144 4.96 18.09 9.24
N SER A 145 5.28 17.61 8.03
CA SER A 145 4.80 16.32 7.54
C SER A 145 5.38 15.19 8.38
N TYR A 146 4.54 14.22 8.72
CA TYR A 146 4.98 12.94 9.30
C TYR A 146 5.63 12.02 8.26
N ILE A 147 5.46 12.33 6.96
CA ILE A 147 6.03 11.58 5.86
C ILE A 147 7.26 12.35 5.38
N GLU A 148 8.43 11.75 5.50
CA GLU A 148 9.68 12.32 5.01
C GLU A 148 9.74 12.24 3.49
N SER A 149 10.44 13.20 2.84
CA SER A 149 10.59 13.25 1.38
C SER A 149 11.14 11.96 0.78
N LYS A 150 12.09 11.32 1.48
CA LYS A 150 12.68 10.04 1.04
C LYS A 150 11.65 8.91 0.90
N VAL A 151 10.58 8.93 1.70
CA VAL A 151 9.48 7.94 1.59
C VAL A 151 8.69 8.19 0.31
N SER A 152 8.39 9.44 -0.01
CA SER A 152 7.71 9.81 -1.25
C SER A 152 8.57 9.47 -2.48
N GLU A 153 9.88 9.71 -2.41
CA GLU A 153 10.84 9.35 -3.45
C GLU A 153 10.89 7.84 -3.68
N ALA A 154 10.94 7.02 -2.61
CA ALA A 154 10.93 5.57 -2.71
C ALA A 154 9.62 5.03 -3.30
N ILE A 155 8.47 5.63 -2.96
CA ILE A 155 7.18 5.28 -3.56
C ILE A 155 7.18 5.62 -5.06
N THR A 156 7.74 6.77 -5.44
CA THR A 156 7.87 7.19 -6.84
C THR A 156 8.76 6.25 -7.62
N ASP A 157 9.91 5.83 -7.06
CA ASP A 157 10.81 4.85 -7.68
C ASP A 157 10.11 3.52 -7.98
N ILE A 158 9.32 3.00 -7.05
CA ILE A 158 8.53 1.78 -7.29
C ILE A 158 7.46 2.02 -8.37
N THR A 159 6.87 3.20 -8.39
CA THR A 159 5.88 3.57 -9.41
C THR A 159 6.52 3.61 -10.81
N GLU A 160 7.71 4.18 -10.92
CA GLU A 160 8.48 4.18 -12.18
C GLU A 160 8.84 2.75 -12.62
N LYS A 161 9.30 1.90 -11.70
CA LYS A 161 9.58 0.47 -11.97
C LYS A 161 8.35 -0.29 -12.47
N PHE A 162 7.16 0.01 -11.92
CA PHE A 162 5.91 -0.57 -12.38
C PHE A 162 5.60 -0.19 -13.83
N TYR A 163 5.76 1.07 -14.20
CA TYR A 163 5.47 1.55 -15.55
C TYR A 163 6.54 1.18 -16.57
N ASP A 164 7.80 1.15 -16.19
CA ASP A 164 8.90 0.72 -17.09
C ASP A 164 8.82 -0.77 -17.45
N LYS A 165 7.99 -1.54 -16.73
CA LYS A 165 7.73 -2.99 -16.94
C LYS A 165 8.99 -3.87 -16.94
N LYS A 166 10.18 -3.33 -16.77
CA LYS A 166 11.44 -4.10 -16.77
C LYS A 166 11.55 -5.00 -15.53
N GLN A 167 10.96 -4.56 -14.41
CA GLN A 167 10.94 -5.29 -13.14
C GLN A 167 9.55 -5.83 -12.79
N THR A 168 8.60 -5.70 -13.73
CA THR A 168 7.23 -6.16 -13.55
C THR A 168 7.03 -7.47 -14.31
N THR A 169 6.74 -8.54 -13.57
CA THR A 169 6.33 -9.82 -14.15
C THR A 169 4.85 -9.79 -14.45
N LEU A 170 4.50 -9.88 -15.72
CA LEU A 170 3.10 -9.98 -16.14
C LEU A 170 2.59 -11.40 -15.91
N LEU A 171 1.54 -11.53 -15.15
CA LEU A 171 0.86 -12.80 -14.93
C LEU A 171 0.08 -13.20 -16.19
N LYS A 172 0.14 -14.46 -16.56
CA LYS A 172 -0.50 -15.02 -17.75
C LYS A 172 -1.51 -16.09 -17.33
N ASP A 173 -2.51 -16.32 -18.18
CA ASP A 173 -3.42 -17.43 -18.01
C ASP A 173 -2.73 -18.79 -18.26
N LYS A 174 -3.46 -19.88 -18.06
CA LYS A 174 -2.95 -21.24 -18.30
C LYS A 174 -2.56 -21.51 -19.76
N ASN A 175 -3.01 -20.67 -20.70
CA ASN A 175 -2.74 -20.77 -22.14
C ASN A 175 -1.58 -19.86 -22.56
N GLY A 176 -0.91 -19.19 -21.62
CA GLY A 176 0.21 -18.30 -21.89
C GLY A 176 -0.17 -16.95 -22.49
N LYS A 177 -1.46 -16.65 -22.57
CA LYS A 177 -1.92 -15.31 -22.96
C LYS A 177 -1.85 -14.38 -21.76
N ALA A 178 -1.43 -13.13 -21.98
CA ALA A 178 -1.61 -12.09 -20.99
C ALA A 178 -3.11 -12.04 -20.65
N VAL A 179 -3.42 -12.28 -19.37
CA VAL A 179 -4.79 -12.35 -18.89
C VAL A 179 -5.22 -10.95 -18.50
#